data_2ac8e5079da75c5d47f8b2d7fc83d94e
#
_entry.id   2ac8e5079da75c5d47f8b2d7fc83d94e
#
_cell.length_a   1.000
_cell.length_b   1.000
_cell.length_c   1.000
_cell.angle_alpha   90.00
_cell.angle_beta   90.00
_cell.angle_gamma   90.00
#
_symmetry.space_group_name_H-M   'P 1'
#
loop_
_entity.id
_entity.type
_entity.pdbx_description
1 polymer ?
#
loop_
_entity_poly.entity_id
_entity_poly.type
_entity_poly.pdbx_seq_one_letter_code
_entity_poly.pdbx_strand_id
1 'polypeptide(L)'
;MCSLSLLAAVSCGNGDKQPACEADCDKEAVECAEQAEGNAVIENIMSRRSIRKYKNEPVAREVMEEIALCGINAPNGQNKQSWEVRIVDNPEFQNEIKAVMAAAGGERAAGCFYNAPVWVFIARDNGYDFSTIDCGLLAENMMLSAHSLGVGSVCLGSPVRFILTSPDKDKVLSKLGFSEGYELCLCIGFGYPDEAPKAKPRDISKVKFVD
;
A
#
# COMPACT_ATOMS: atom_id res chain seq x y z
N MET A 1 47.08 -0.72 51.61
CA MET A 1 46.91 0.15 52.79
C MET A 1 45.45 0.51 52.85
N CYS A 2 44.75 -0.12 53.75
CA CYS A 2 44.11 0.41 54.96
C CYS A 2 42.99 1.38 54.64
N SER A 3 41.79 1.27 55.13
CA SER A 3 41.15 0.68 56.31
C SER A 3 39.64 0.87 56.14
N LEU A 4 38.82 -0.08 56.30
CA LEU A 4 38.02 -0.53 57.44
C LEU A 4 37.08 0.53 58.07
N SER A 5 35.82 0.11 58.08
CA SER A 5 34.82 0.21 59.20
C SER A 5 33.92 1.46 59.17
N LEU A 6 32.63 1.39 59.40
CA LEU A 6 31.88 0.71 60.44
C LEU A 6 30.38 0.66 60.12
N LEU A 7 29.72 -0.39 60.59
CA LEU A 7 28.27 -0.55 60.69
C LEU A 7 27.63 0.46 61.63
N ALA A 8 26.41 0.87 61.35
CA ALA A 8 25.40 1.07 62.39
C ALA A 8 23.99 0.77 61.83
N ALA A 9 23.35 -0.20 62.40
CA ALA A 9 21.95 -0.51 62.26
C ALA A 9 21.14 0.20 63.35
N VAL A 10 19.97 0.75 63.00
CA VAL A 10 18.80 0.96 63.91
C VAL A 10 17.58 1.09 63.00
N SER A 11 16.70 0.15 62.97
CA SER A 11 15.44 -0.10 63.68
C SER A 11 14.23 0.71 63.23
N CYS A 12 13.28 -0.02 62.67
CA CYS A 12 11.81 0.03 62.76
C CYS A 12 11.08 1.37 62.85
N GLY A 13 10.14 1.57 61.93
CA GLY A 13 8.99 2.43 62.12
C GLY A 13 8.00 2.31 60.96
N ASN A 14 6.86 1.70 61.25
CA ASN A 14 5.67 1.53 60.40
C ASN A 14 5.20 2.83 59.76
N GLY A 15 4.57 2.70 58.60
CA GLY A 15 3.61 3.68 58.15
C GLY A 15 3.37 3.69 56.63
N ASP A 16 2.38 2.92 56.23
CA ASP A 16 1.62 3.02 54.98
C ASP A 16 1.74 4.34 54.22
N LYS A 17 2.06 4.23 52.93
CA LYS A 17 1.25 4.74 51.82
C LYS A 17 2.01 4.50 50.51
N GLN A 18 1.54 3.58 49.74
CA GLN A 18 1.81 3.48 48.32
C GLN A 18 1.31 4.78 47.65
N PRO A 19 2.10 5.55 46.95
CA PRO A 19 1.58 6.57 46.06
C PRO A 19 1.16 5.89 44.74
N ALA A 20 -0.05 6.21 44.35
CA ALA A 20 -0.73 5.79 43.16
C ALA A 20 0.11 5.96 41.87
N CYS A 21 0.30 4.86 41.17
CA CYS A 21 0.91 4.78 39.85
C CYS A 21 -0.15 5.00 38.76
N GLU A 22 -1.06 5.98 38.92
CA GLU A 22 -2.12 6.31 37.95
C GLU A 22 -1.86 7.60 37.13
N ALA A 23 -0.86 8.39 37.47
CA ALA A 23 -0.61 9.66 36.79
C ALA A 23 0.42 9.61 35.65
N ASP A 24 1.20 8.53 35.53
CA ASP A 24 2.23 8.42 34.47
C ASP A 24 1.73 7.71 33.21
N CYS A 25 0.74 6.83 33.32
CA CYS A 25 0.18 6.13 32.16
C CYS A 25 -0.59 7.06 31.20
N ASP A 26 -1.27 8.07 31.74
CA ASP A 26 -2.00 9.04 30.92
C ASP A 26 -1.06 10.03 30.19
N LYS A 27 0.08 10.34 30.79
CA LYS A 27 1.08 11.21 30.17
C LYS A 27 1.83 10.52 29.04
N GLU A 28 2.22 9.26 29.21
CA GLU A 28 2.84 8.46 28.13
C GLU A 28 1.87 8.21 26.98
N ALA A 29 0.58 8.02 27.25
CA ALA A 29 -0.43 7.86 26.21
C ALA A 29 -0.70 9.17 25.44
N VAL A 30 -0.67 10.33 26.12
CA VAL A 30 -0.80 11.65 25.49
C VAL A 30 0.46 12.01 24.68
N GLU A 31 1.65 11.75 25.20
CA GLU A 31 2.92 11.95 24.49
C GLU A 31 3.03 11.02 23.25
N CYS A 32 2.54 9.78 23.33
CA CYS A 32 2.48 8.86 22.20
C CYS A 32 1.45 9.31 21.14
N ALA A 33 0.34 9.92 21.57
CA ALA A 33 -0.67 10.49 20.66
C ALA A 33 -0.18 11.80 20.00
N GLU A 34 0.51 12.67 20.75
CA GLU A 34 1.14 13.89 20.20
C GLU A 34 2.30 13.57 19.25
N GLN A 35 3.07 12.50 19.49
CA GLN A 35 4.09 12.02 18.55
C GLN A 35 3.51 11.39 17.28
N ALA A 36 2.26 10.92 17.31
CA ALA A 36 1.55 10.44 16.13
C ALA A 36 1.00 11.59 15.26
N GLU A 37 0.66 12.73 15.86
CA GLU A 37 0.29 13.97 15.18
C GLU A 37 1.53 14.70 14.65
N GLY A 38 2.17 14.22 13.64
CA GLY A 38 3.39 14.80 13.04
C GLY A 38 4.29 13.73 12.46
N ASN A 39 3.87 12.45 12.54
CA ASN A 39 4.59 11.38 11.88
C ASN A 39 4.17 11.29 10.42
N ALA A 40 5.07 11.71 9.52
CA ALA A 40 4.81 11.78 8.09
C ALA A 40 4.35 10.44 7.48
N VAL A 41 4.80 9.30 8.03
CA VAL A 41 4.39 7.97 7.55
C VAL A 41 2.95 7.69 7.93
N ILE A 42 2.57 7.96 9.18
CA ILE A 42 1.18 7.77 9.65
C ILE A 42 0.25 8.71 8.90
N GLU A 43 0.59 9.98 8.76
CA GLU A 43 -0.19 10.97 8.02
C GLU A 43 -0.39 10.54 6.57
N ASN A 44 0.65 10.07 5.90
CA ASN A 44 0.59 9.56 4.53
C ASN A 44 -0.37 8.37 4.39
N ILE A 45 -0.31 7.40 5.32
CA ILE A 45 -1.21 6.26 5.35
C ILE A 45 -2.66 6.71 5.60
N MET A 46 -2.88 7.58 6.58
CA MET A 46 -4.22 8.02 6.98
C MET A 46 -4.86 8.97 5.98
N SER A 47 -4.08 9.75 5.22
CA SER A 47 -4.57 10.72 4.24
C SER A 47 -4.77 10.14 2.84
N ARG A 48 -4.04 9.06 2.45
CA ARG A 48 -4.19 8.45 1.12
C ARG A 48 -5.63 8.04 0.81
N ARG A 49 -6.08 8.35 -0.39
CA ARG A 49 -7.42 7.99 -0.91
C ARG A 49 -7.32 7.33 -2.28
N SER A 50 -8.32 6.51 -2.61
CA SER A 50 -8.49 6.01 -3.98
C SER A 50 -9.03 7.12 -4.86
N ILE A 51 -8.24 7.55 -5.85
CA ILE A 51 -8.55 8.63 -6.79
C ILE A 51 -9.13 8.03 -8.08
N ARG A 52 -10.24 8.61 -8.55
CA ARG A 52 -10.98 8.17 -9.76
C ARG A 52 -11.27 9.31 -10.73
N LYS A 53 -10.73 10.51 -10.44
CA LYS A 53 -10.69 11.64 -11.36
C LYS A 53 -9.26 12.16 -11.39
N TYR A 54 -8.74 12.29 -12.58
CA TYR A 54 -7.35 12.68 -12.80
C TYR A 54 -7.27 13.90 -13.68
N LYS A 55 -6.30 14.76 -13.45
CA LYS A 55 -5.93 15.84 -14.35
C LYS A 55 -5.45 15.25 -15.68
N ASN A 56 -5.65 15.99 -16.76
CA ASN A 56 -5.07 15.62 -18.06
C ASN A 56 -3.60 16.05 -18.10
N GLU A 57 -2.78 15.41 -17.28
CA GLU A 57 -1.36 15.71 -17.09
C GLU A 57 -0.60 14.39 -17.01
N PRO A 58 0.48 14.21 -17.81
CA PRO A 58 1.28 13.00 -17.77
C PRO A 58 2.06 12.92 -16.46
N VAL A 59 2.23 11.72 -15.95
CA VAL A 59 3.19 11.45 -14.86
C VAL A 59 4.54 11.12 -15.50
N ALA A 60 5.58 11.82 -15.09
CA ALA A 60 6.93 11.58 -15.59
C ALA A 60 7.39 10.14 -15.28
N ARG A 61 8.13 9.52 -16.21
CA ARG A 61 8.61 8.13 -16.03
C ARG A 61 9.54 8.00 -14.83
N GLU A 62 10.35 9.00 -14.56
CA GLU A 62 11.25 9.05 -13.39
C GLU A 62 10.47 8.97 -12.08
N VAL A 63 9.31 9.62 -12.00
CA VAL A 63 8.40 9.53 -10.83
C VAL A 63 7.83 8.11 -10.71
N MET A 64 7.44 7.51 -11.83
CA MET A 64 6.92 6.13 -11.84
C MET A 64 8.01 5.11 -11.51
N GLU A 65 9.26 5.33 -11.90
CA GLU A 65 10.41 4.51 -11.53
C GLU A 65 10.67 4.58 -10.01
N GLU A 66 10.60 5.77 -9.40
CA GLU A 66 10.71 5.95 -7.95
C GLU A 66 9.58 5.22 -7.21
N ILE A 67 8.34 5.36 -7.69
CA ILE A 67 7.18 4.63 -7.15
C ILE A 67 7.39 3.11 -7.25
N ALA A 68 7.88 2.62 -8.39
CA ALA A 68 8.15 1.21 -8.59
C ALA A 68 9.27 0.71 -7.67
N LEU A 69 10.34 1.49 -7.50
CA LEU A 69 11.44 1.20 -6.58
C LEU A 69 10.93 1.06 -5.14
N CYS A 70 10.05 1.96 -4.68
CA CYS A 70 9.40 1.83 -3.39
C CYS A 70 8.55 0.56 -3.29
N GLY A 71 7.84 0.23 -4.37
CA GLY A 71 7.03 -0.99 -4.46
C GLY A 71 7.85 -2.25 -4.24
N ILE A 72 8.94 -2.43 -4.99
CA ILE A 72 9.78 -3.64 -4.91
C ILE A 72 10.55 -3.78 -3.59
N ASN A 73 10.63 -2.71 -2.79
CA ASN A 73 11.17 -2.75 -1.42
C ASN A 73 10.15 -3.26 -0.38
N ALA A 74 8.93 -3.61 -0.77
CA ALA A 74 7.99 -4.27 0.12
C ALA A 74 8.54 -5.63 0.61
N PRO A 75 8.21 -6.03 1.85
CA PRO A 75 8.55 -7.38 2.31
C PRO A 75 7.89 -8.42 1.41
N ASN A 76 8.59 -9.50 1.16
CA ASN A 76 8.08 -10.62 0.38
C ASN A 76 8.60 -11.95 0.93
N GLY A 77 7.83 -13.02 0.74
CA GLY A 77 8.12 -14.32 1.30
C GLY A 77 9.47 -14.88 0.84
N GLN A 78 10.39 -15.14 1.79
CA GLN A 78 11.71 -15.71 1.53
C GLN A 78 12.58 -14.93 0.53
N ASN A 79 12.27 -13.66 0.31
CA ASN A 79 12.88 -12.81 -0.73
C ASN A 79 12.77 -13.42 -2.14
N LYS A 80 11.69 -14.13 -2.41
CA LYS A 80 11.45 -14.76 -3.72
C LYS A 80 11.10 -13.78 -4.82
N GLN A 81 10.65 -12.57 -4.45
CA GLN A 81 10.24 -11.54 -5.40
C GLN A 81 9.26 -12.13 -6.43
N SER A 82 8.23 -12.82 -5.93
CA SER A 82 7.28 -13.64 -6.68
C SER A 82 6.23 -12.82 -7.44
N TRP A 83 6.64 -11.67 -7.95
CA TRP A 83 5.83 -10.71 -8.69
C TRP A 83 6.60 -10.18 -9.91
N GLU A 84 5.86 -9.79 -10.93
CA GLU A 84 6.36 -8.99 -12.03
C GLU A 84 5.47 -7.76 -12.23
N VAL A 85 6.09 -6.63 -12.60
CA VAL A 85 5.40 -5.35 -12.78
C VAL A 85 5.57 -4.87 -14.21
N ARG A 86 4.49 -4.38 -14.82
CA ARG A 86 4.51 -3.70 -16.12
C ARG A 86 3.81 -2.36 -15.99
N ILE A 87 4.48 -1.30 -16.43
CA ILE A 87 3.97 0.08 -16.41
C ILE A 87 3.61 0.45 -17.84
N VAL A 88 2.36 0.90 -18.03
CA VAL A 88 1.81 1.26 -19.35
C VAL A 88 1.39 2.72 -19.31
N ASP A 89 2.17 3.56 -19.96
CA ASP A 89 1.93 4.99 -20.18
C ASP A 89 1.66 5.34 -21.66
N ASN A 90 1.70 4.33 -22.54
CA ASN A 90 1.47 4.49 -23.97
C ASN A 90 -0.05 4.49 -24.27
N PRO A 91 -0.61 5.61 -24.82
CA PRO A 91 -2.05 5.72 -25.09
C PRO A 91 -2.57 4.72 -26.14
N GLU A 92 -1.74 4.35 -27.11
CA GLU A 92 -2.14 3.38 -28.16
C GLU A 92 -2.36 2.00 -27.52
N PHE A 93 -1.42 1.56 -26.70
CA PHE A 93 -1.54 0.28 -26.01
C PHE A 93 -2.68 0.31 -24.96
N GLN A 94 -2.87 1.44 -24.26
CA GLN A 94 -4.03 1.62 -23.37
C GLN A 94 -5.36 1.47 -24.14
N ASN A 95 -5.45 1.98 -25.36
CA ASN A 95 -6.66 1.84 -26.20
C ASN A 95 -6.86 0.38 -26.64
N GLU A 96 -5.81 -0.36 -26.96
CA GLU A 96 -5.91 -1.80 -27.23
C GLU A 96 -6.43 -2.57 -26.01
N ILE A 97 -5.91 -2.27 -24.82
CA ILE A 97 -6.37 -2.87 -23.55
C ILE A 97 -7.86 -2.56 -23.33
N LYS A 98 -8.29 -1.30 -23.54
CA LYS A 98 -9.70 -0.93 -23.46
C LYS A 98 -10.57 -1.75 -24.42
N ALA A 99 -10.12 -1.94 -25.65
CA ALA A 99 -10.85 -2.73 -26.63
C ALA A 99 -11.00 -4.21 -26.20
N VAL A 100 -9.92 -4.81 -25.67
CA VAL A 100 -9.94 -6.17 -25.13
C VAL A 100 -10.89 -6.27 -23.93
N MET A 101 -10.86 -5.31 -23.02
CA MET A 101 -11.78 -5.30 -21.88
C MET A 101 -13.24 -5.08 -22.32
N ALA A 102 -13.46 -4.22 -23.33
CA ALA A 102 -14.81 -3.99 -23.88
C ALA A 102 -15.41 -5.24 -24.49
N ALA A 103 -14.62 -6.09 -25.13
CA ALA A 103 -15.07 -7.38 -25.66
C ALA A 103 -15.61 -8.33 -24.58
N ALA A 104 -15.13 -8.19 -23.33
CA ALA A 104 -15.60 -8.98 -22.19
C ALA A 104 -16.76 -8.35 -21.43
N GLY A 105 -16.84 -7.02 -21.35
CA GLY A 105 -17.78 -6.32 -20.46
C GLY A 105 -18.31 -4.98 -20.94
N GLY A 106 -18.17 -4.67 -22.24
CA GLY A 106 -18.66 -3.45 -22.86
C GLY A 106 -17.94 -2.18 -22.38
N GLU A 107 -18.54 -1.02 -22.60
CA GLU A 107 -17.96 0.29 -22.24
C GLU A 107 -17.64 0.42 -20.76
N ARG A 108 -18.44 -0.20 -19.90
CA ARG A 108 -18.18 -0.20 -18.46
C ARG A 108 -16.83 -0.83 -18.11
N ALA A 109 -16.45 -1.91 -18.82
CA ALA A 109 -15.16 -2.55 -18.64
C ALA A 109 -14.03 -1.65 -19.16
N ALA A 110 -14.19 -1.07 -20.34
CA ALA A 110 -13.22 -0.13 -20.92
C ALA A 110 -12.94 1.08 -20.03
N GLY A 111 -13.94 1.55 -19.27
CA GLY A 111 -13.82 2.70 -18.36
C GLY A 111 -13.23 2.39 -16.97
N CYS A 112 -12.81 1.15 -16.67
CA CYS A 112 -12.39 0.74 -15.33
C CYS A 112 -11.20 1.52 -14.76
N PHE A 113 -10.32 2.04 -15.60
CA PHE A 113 -9.14 2.82 -15.17
C PHE A 113 -9.42 4.31 -14.93
N TYR A 114 -10.68 4.77 -15.07
CA TYR A 114 -11.09 6.16 -14.78
C TYR A 114 -10.25 7.21 -15.51
N ASN A 115 -9.74 6.90 -16.72
CA ASN A 115 -8.82 7.73 -17.48
C ASN A 115 -7.50 8.09 -16.76
N ALA A 116 -7.04 7.25 -15.83
CA ALA A 116 -5.71 7.39 -15.27
C ALA A 116 -4.66 7.39 -16.40
N PRO A 117 -3.70 8.33 -16.43
CA PRO A 117 -2.71 8.42 -17.50
C PRO A 117 -1.69 7.28 -17.48
N VAL A 118 -1.45 6.66 -16.33
CA VAL A 118 -0.52 5.53 -16.19
C VAL A 118 -1.23 4.35 -15.56
N TRP A 119 -1.03 3.16 -16.13
CA TRP A 119 -1.57 1.90 -15.64
C TRP A 119 -0.44 0.95 -15.27
N VAL A 120 -0.55 0.35 -14.10
CA VAL A 120 0.38 -0.67 -13.63
C VAL A 120 -0.34 -2.01 -13.58
N PHE A 121 0.30 -3.02 -14.14
CA PHE A 121 -0.14 -4.41 -14.13
C PHE A 121 0.85 -5.22 -13.30
N ILE A 122 0.34 -5.94 -12.32
CA ILE A 122 1.14 -6.79 -11.43
C ILE A 122 0.71 -8.23 -11.66
N ALA A 123 1.67 -9.08 -11.99
CA ALA A 123 1.48 -10.53 -12.11
C ALA A 123 2.13 -11.23 -10.93
N ARG A 124 1.55 -12.35 -10.52
CA ARG A 124 2.02 -13.23 -9.46
C ARG A 124 2.62 -14.51 -10.02
N ASP A 125 3.60 -15.07 -9.36
CA ASP A 125 4.09 -16.41 -9.62
C ASP A 125 3.07 -17.46 -9.14
N ASN A 126 2.52 -18.26 -10.05
CA ASN A 126 1.55 -19.31 -9.73
C ASN A 126 2.17 -20.50 -8.98
N GLY A 127 3.49 -20.65 -9.02
CA GLY A 127 4.23 -21.69 -8.32
C GLY A 127 4.53 -21.38 -6.84
N TYR A 128 4.10 -20.20 -6.34
CA TYR A 128 4.38 -19.79 -4.97
C TYR A 128 3.14 -19.32 -4.22
N ASP A 129 2.81 -19.98 -3.12
CA ASP A 129 1.56 -19.78 -2.38
C ASP A 129 1.37 -18.38 -1.81
N PHE A 130 2.47 -17.70 -1.44
CA PHE A 130 2.40 -16.33 -0.88
C PHE A 130 2.47 -15.22 -1.93
N SER A 131 2.61 -15.54 -3.21
CA SER A 131 2.77 -14.56 -4.28
C SER A 131 1.66 -13.51 -4.35
N THR A 132 0.42 -13.89 -4.06
CA THR A 132 -0.71 -12.93 -4.00
C THR A 132 -0.56 -11.93 -2.86
N ILE A 133 -0.03 -12.37 -1.71
CA ILE A 133 0.26 -11.50 -0.56
C ILE A 133 1.40 -10.55 -0.93
N ASP A 134 2.48 -11.07 -1.52
CA ASP A 134 3.63 -10.29 -1.98
C ASP A 134 3.21 -9.20 -2.97
N CYS A 135 2.33 -9.53 -3.93
CA CYS A 135 1.75 -8.56 -4.87
C CYS A 135 0.95 -7.45 -4.16
N GLY A 136 0.19 -7.80 -3.13
CA GLY A 136 -0.58 -6.83 -2.33
C GLY A 136 0.31 -5.87 -1.55
N LEU A 137 1.37 -6.38 -0.93
CA LEU A 137 2.36 -5.58 -0.19
C LEU A 137 3.12 -4.62 -1.13
N LEU A 138 3.57 -5.11 -2.28
CA LEU A 138 4.19 -4.31 -3.33
C LEU A 138 3.24 -3.19 -3.79
N ALA A 139 1.99 -3.53 -4.08
CA ALA A 139 0.99 -2.58 -4.54
C ALA A 139 0.71 -1.47 -3.52
N GLU A 140 0.63 -1.79 -2.22
CA GLU A 140 0.42 -0.78 -1.18
C GLU A 140 1.62 0.16 -1.05
N ASN A 141 2.87 -0.35 -1.07
CA ASN A 141 4.05 0.49 -1.09
C ASN A 141 4.07 1.45 -2.29
N MET A 142 3.71 0.97 -3.49
CA MET A 142 3.56 1.84 -4.67
C MET A 142 2.51 2.94 -4.46
N MET A 143 1.36 2.61 -3.87
CA MET A 143 0.28 3.59 -3.66
C MET A 143 0.63 4.61 -2.57
N LEU A 144 1.35 4.21 -1.53
CA LEU A 144 1.79 5.10 -0.45
C LEU A 144 2.89 6.05 -0.93
N SER A 145 3.88 5.53 -1.68
CA SER A 145 4.93 6.38 -2.26
C SER A 145 4.37 7.35 -3.30
N ALA A 146 3.44 6.91 -4.16
CA ALA A 146 2.74 7.79 -5.08
C ALA A 146 2.04 8.94 -4.35
N HIS A 147 1.32 8.63 -3.26
CA HIS A 147 0.63 9.65 -2.47
C HIS A 147 1.59 10.68 -1.87
N SER A 148 2.74 10.26 -1.35
CA SER A 148 3.77 11.17 -0.82
C SER A 148 4.39 12.06 -1.89
N LEU A 149 4.39 11.61 -3.16
CA LEU A 149 4.86 12.37 -4.32
C LEU A 149 3.74 13.20 -4.99
N GLY A 150 2.54 13.30 -4.39
CA GLY A 150 1.40 14.02 -4.94
C GLY A 150 0.69 13.31 -6.09
N VAL A 151 1.03 12.05 -6.37
CA VAL A 151 0.39 11.22 -7.39
C VAL A 151 -0.76 10.43 -6.78
N GLY A 152 -1.96 10.59 -7.31
CA GLY A 152 -3.13 9.82 -6.93
C GLY A 152 -3.11 8.42 -7.51
N SER A 153 -3.73 7.47 -6.80
CA SER A 153 -3.81 6.08 -7.25
C SER A 153 -5.14 5.42 -6.92
N VAL A 154 -5.48 4.37 -7.67
CA VAL A 154 -6.59 3.47 -7.36
C VAL A 154 -6.21 2.02 -7.67
N CYS A 155 -6.38 1.15 -6.67
CA CYS A 155 -6.21 -0.30 -6.81
C CYS A 155 -7.45 -0.91 -7.49
N LEU A 156 -7.25 -1.76 -8.51
CA LEU A 156 -8.29 -2.24 -9.40
C LEU A 156 -8.18 -3.75 -9.64
N GLY A 157 -9.20 -4.50 -9.22
CA GLY A 157 -9.36 -5.92 -9.56
C GLY A 157 -10.18 -6.15 -10.84
N SER A 158 -11.05 -5.20 -11.20
CA SER A 158 -11.95 -5.36 -12.35
C SER A 158 -11.23 -5.51 -13.70
N PRO A 159 -10.16 -4.74 -14.01
CA PRO A 159 -9.42 -4.91 -15.26
C PRO A 159 -8.85 -6.33 -15.41
N VAL A 160 -8.31 -6.92 -14.32
CA VAL A 160 -7.80 -8.31 -14.33
C VAL A 160 -8.88 -9.26 -14.85
N ARG A 161 -10.06 -9.20 -14.24
CA ARG A 161 -11.18 -10.07 -14.63
C ARG A 161 -11.58 -9.86 -16.10
N PHE A 162 -11.73 -8.60 -16.54
CA PHE A 162 -12.15 -8.32 -17.90
C PHE A 162 -11.11 -8.72 -18.94
N ILE A 163 -9.81 -8.53 -18.65
CA ILE A 163 -8.74 -8.99 -19.52
C ILE A 163 -8.76 -10.53 -19.61
N LEU A 164 -8.74 -11.22 -18.46
CA LEU A 164 -8.63 -12.67 -18.42
C LEU A 164 -9.86 -13.40 -19.00
N THR A 165 -11.05 -12.79 -18.96
CA THR A 165 -12.29 -13.37 -19.53
C THR A 165 -12.53 -12.95 -20.97
N SER A 166 -11.72 -12.04 -21.52
CA SER A 166 -11.87 -11.61 -22.93
C SER A 166 -11.43 -12.71 -23.89
N PRO A 167 -12.16 -12.90 -25.01
CA PRO A 167 -11.71 -13.78 -26.09
C PRO A 167 -10.41 -13.29 -26.73
N ASP A 168 -10.10 -12.01 -26.60
CA ASP A 168 -8.94 -11.35 -27.19
C ASP A 168 -7.78 -11.14 -26.19
N LYS A 169 -7.82 -11.78 -25.02
CA LYS A 169 -6.86 -11.58 -23.92
C LYS A 169 -5.40 -11.71 -24.35
N ASP A 170 -5.11 -12.63 -25.27
CA ASP A 170 -3.74 -12.91 -25.69
C ASP A 170 -3.09 -11.73 -26.42
N LYS A 171 -3.88 -10.84 -27.04
CA LYS A 171 -3.39 -9.59 -27.65
C LYS A 171 -2.74 -8.67 -26.62
N VAL A 172 -3.27 -8.65 -25.41
CA VAL A 172 -2.75 -7.82 -24.31
C VAL A 172 -1.70 -8.57 -23.50
N LEU A 173 -1.96 -9.85 -23.14
CA LEU A 173 -1.04 -10.60 -22.29
C LEU A 173 0.32 -10.83 -22.97
N SER A 174 0.34 -11.09 -24.28
CA SER A 174 1.60 -11.24 -25.03
C SER A 174 2.42 -9.94 -25.07
N LYS A 175 1.77 -8.77 -25.16
CA LYS A 175 2.46 -7.47 -25.13
C LYS A 175 2.91 -7.08 -23.74
N LEU A 176 2.18 -7.43 -22.69
CA LEU A 176 2.63 -7.25 -21.30
C LEU A 176 3.86 -8.12 -21.02
N GLY A 177 3.99 -9.27 -21.68
CA GLY A 177 5.21 -10.07 -21.68
C GLY A 177 5.62 -10.54 -20.28
N PHE A 178 4.68 -11.02 -19.47
CA PHE A 178 5.01 -11.69 -18.21
C PHE A 178 5.66 -13.03 -18.50
N SER A 179 6.56 -13.45 -17.60
CA SER A 179 7.24 -14.74 -17.69
C SER A 179 6.27 -15.91 -17.62
N GLU A 180 6.69 -17.05 -18.15
CA GLU A 180 5.92 -18.29 -18.00
C GLU A 180 5.70 -18.63 -16.53
N GLY A 181 4.48 -19.07 -16.18
CA GLY A 181 4.09 -19.34 -14.80
C GLY A 181 3.57 -18.12 -14.05
N TYR A 182 3.65 -16.91 -14.63
CA TYR A 182 3.07 -15.72 -14.03
C TYR A 182 1.67 -15.44 -14.56
N GLU A 183 0.80 -14.99 -13.66
CA GLU A 183 -0.59 -14.65 -13.96
C GLU A 183 -0.92 -13.23 -13.48
N LEU A 184 -1.64 -12.48 -14.31
CA LEU A 184 -2.12 -11.15 -13.94
C LEU A 184 -2.98 -11.20 -12.68
N CYS A 185 -2.57 -10.47 -11.64
CA CYS A 185 -3.16 -10.51 -10.31
C CYS A 185 -3.86 -9.21 -9.94
N LEU A 186 -3.26 -8.06 -10.23
CA LEU A 186 -3.69 -6.76 -9.76
C LEU A 186 -3.36 -5.67 -10.77
N CYS A 187 -4.21 -4.62 -10.81
CA CYS A 187 -3.94 -3.42 -11.58
C CYS A 187 -4.03 -2.18 -10.70
N ILE A 188 -3.27 -1.15 -11.03
CA ILE A 188 -3.34 0.16 -10.36
C ILE A 188 -3.37 1.24 -11.45
N GLY A 189 -4.29 2.22 -11.29
CA GLY A 189 -4.27 3.45 -12.07
C GLY A 189 -3.57 4.55 -11.30
N PHE A 190 -2.67 5.30 -11.94
CA PHE A 190 -1.93 6.43 -11.39
C PHE A 190 -2.14 7.69 -12.21
N GLY A 191 -2.11 8.87 -11.56
CA GLY A 191 -2.20 10.18 -12.19
C GLY A 191 -2.33 11.29 -11.15
N TYR A 192 -2.14 12.54 -11.56
CA TYR A 192 -2.36 13.66 -10.65
C TYR A 192 -3.85 13.81 -10.33
N PRO A 193 -4.22 13.90 -9.02
CA PRO A 193 -5.61 13.89 -8.60
C PRO A 193 -6.35 15.17 -9.03
N ASP A 194 -7.59 15.01 -9.52
CA ASP A 194 -8.56 16.07 -9.79
C ASP A 194 -9.81 15.93 -8.90
N GLU A 195 -9.64 15.30 -7.76
CA GLU A 195 -10.65 15.15 -6.71
C GLU A 195 -9.98 14.98 -5.34
N ALA A 196 -10.73 15.30 -4.28
CA ALA A 196 -10.32 15.08 -2.89
C ALA A 196 -11.42 14.32 -2.14
N PRO A 197 -11.53 13.01 -2.31
CA PRO A 197 -12.60 12.22 -1.70
C PRO A 197 -12.43 12.13 -0.19
N LYS A 198 -13.57 12.23 0.54
CA LYS A 198 -13.59 12.08 1.99
C LYS A 198 -13.23 10.66 2.41
N ALA A 199 -12.58 10.55 3.59
CA ALA A 199 -12.33 9.25 4.21
C ALA A 199 -13.65 8.51 4.48
N LYS A 200 -13.67 7.22 4.16
CA LYS A 200 -14.77 6.34 4.57
C LYS A 200 -14.48 5.79 5.96
N PRO A 201 -15.51 5.61 6.80
CA PRO A 201 -15.33 5.04 8.14
C PRO A 201 -14.67 3.64 8.07
N ARG A 202 -13.90 3.33 9.08
CA ARG A 202 -13.30 2.01 9.31
C ARG A 202 -13.85 1.43 10.60
N ASP A 203 -14.10 0.15 10.59
CA ASP A 203 -14.65 -0.58 11.73
C ASP A 203 -13.50 -1.11 12.59
N ILE A 204 -13.15 -0.35 13.62
CA ILE A 204 -12.09 -0.72 14.57
C ILE A 204 -12.49 -1.91 15.45
N SER A 205 -13.77 -2.23 15.57
CA SER A 205 -14.24 -3.38 16.38
C SER A 205 -13.74 -4.74 15.86
N LYS A 206 -13.24 -4.76 14.61
CA LYS A 206 -12.63 -5.95 13.98
C LYS A 206 -11.17 -6.18 14.42
N VAL A 207 -10.57 -5.24 15.16
CA VAL A 207 -9.24 -5.37 15.73
C VAL A 207 -9.40 -5.66 17.22
N LYS A 208 -8.83 -6.76 17.71
CA LYS A 208 -8.95 -7.19 19.10
C LYS A 208 -7.61 -7.71 19.59
N PHE A 209 -7.29 -7.39 20.82
CA PHE A 209 -6.27 -8.11 21.56
C PHE A 209 -6.83 -9.47 21.99
N VAL A 210 -6.02 -10.50 22.00
CA VAL A 210 -6.36 -11.84 22.46
C VAL A 210 -5.45 -12.11 23.64
N ASP A 211 -6.03 -12.18 24.84
CA ASP A 211 -5.35 -12.43 26.13
C ASP A 211 -5.22 -13.93 26.37
#